data_e1d1346293222317f882ade3a1190cdc
#
_entry.id   e1d1346293222317f882ade3a1190cdc
#
_cell.length_a   1.000
_cell.length_b   1.000
_cell.length_c   1.000
_cell.angle_alpha   90.00
_cell.angle_beta   90.00
_cell.angle_gamma   90.00
#
_symmetry.space_group_name_H-M   'P 1'
#
loop_
_entity.id
_entity.type
_entity.pdbx_description
1 polymer ?
#
loop_
_entity_poly.entity_id
_entity_poly.type
_entity_poly.pdbx_seq_one_letter_code
_entity_poly.pdbx_strand_id
1 'polypeptide(L)'
;MNETEMSRYITDTFEGVDVVVTEDNSFFFYNPDINLPPDHMFPFATIMTNDINDQFSNLNRATISRLNIGVSKQTFQSLFGLQERPSDTENLSESDDNDSNFDFTVLDQLMPHPVYGRMHWVCVLNPGQETFETKVQPLLEEAYKSAVSKFDRQAARS
;
A
#
# COMPACT_ATOMS: atom_id res chain seq x y z
N MET A 1 -7.97 -13.77 -1.44
CA MET A 1 -6.67 -14.12 -2.04
C MET A 1 -5.62 -14.11 -0.97
N ASN A 2 -4.69 -15.02 -1.07
CA ASN A 2 -3.63 -15.08 -0.07
C ASN A 2 -2.39 -14.34 -0.56
N GLU A 3 -1.38 -14.29 0.31
CA GLU A 3 -0.17 -13.55 0.02
C GLU A 3 0.51 -14.03 -1.25
N THR A 4 0.60 -15.33 -1.45
CA THR A 4 1.28 -15.89 -2.63
C THR A 4 0.56 -15.48 -3.92
N GLU A 5 -0.75 -15.50 -3.91
CA GLU A 5 -1.51 -15.13 -5.10
C GLU A 5 -1.35 -13.66 -5.42
N MET A 6 -1.38 -12.79 -4.40
CA MET A 6 -1.23 -11.37 -4.63
C MET A 6 0.18 -11.04 -5.11
N SER A 7 1.19 -11.68 -4.51
CA SER A 7 2.56 -11.44 -4.92
C SER A 7 2.78 -11.89 -6.36
N ARG A 8 2.23 -13.02 -6.73
CA ARG A 8 2.39 -13.52 -8.09
C ARG A 8 1.71 -12.59 -9.09
N TYR A 9 0.54 -12.07 -8.73
CA TYR A 9 -0.15 -11.14 -9.63
C TYR A 9 0.74 -9.93 -9.91
N ILE A 10 1.36 -9.37 -8.86
CA ILE A 10 2.17 -8.17 -9.02
C ILE A 10 3.39 -8.46 -9.89
N THR A 11 4.09 -9.56 -9.62
CA THR A 11 5.31 -9.82 -10.36
C THR A 11 5.05 -10.31 -11.78
N ASP A 12 3.91 -10.95 -12.02
CA ASP A 12 3.60 -11.43 -13.37
C ASP A 12 2.99 -10.33 -14.24
N THR A 13 2.32 -9.38 -13.63
CA THR A 13 1.60 -8.36 -14.39
C THR A 13 2.48 -7.18 -14.75
N PHE A 14 3.38 -6.77 -13.85
CA PHE A 14 4.14 -5.55 -14.04
C PHE A 14 5.61 -5.85 -14.30
N GLU A 15 6.14 -5.28 -15.38
CA GLU A 15 7.52 -5.51 -15.73
C GLU A 15 8.45 -4.69 -14.86
N GLY A 16 9.64 -5.21 -14.62
CA GLY A 16 10.66 -4.45 -13.87
C GLY A 16 10.45 -4.42 -12.38
N VAL A 17 9.60 -5.28 -11.86
CA VAL A 17 9.33 -5.30 -10.43
C VAL A 17 10.37 -6.16 -9.74
N ASP A 18 10.95 -5.59 -8.68
CA ASP A 18 11.93 -6.27 -7.85
C ASP A 18 11.27 -6.48 -6.48
N VAL A 19 11.32 -7.70 -5.96
CA VAL A 19 10.68 -8.02 -4.70
C VAL A 19 11.75 -8.29 -3.66
N VAL A 20 11.66 -7.62 -2.52
CA VAL A 20 12.55 -7.86 -1.41
C VAL A 20 11.71 -8.39 -0.27
N VAL A 21 12.09 -9.54 0.28
CA VAL A 21 11.36 -10.15 1.39
C VAL A 21 12.20 -10.01 2.64
N THR A 22 11.64 -9.42 3.67
CA THR A 22 12.31 -9.25 4.94
C THR A 22 11.35 -9.62 6.05
N GLU A 23 11.75 -10.57 6.90
CA GLU A 23 10.91 -10.99 8.02
C GLU A 23 9.51 -11.41 7.57
N ASP A 24 9.46 -12.11 6.45
CA ASP A 24 8.22 -12.64 5.85
C ASP A 24 7.30 -11.56 5.31
N ASN A 25 7.75 -10.35 5.19
CA ASN A 25 6.99 -9.28 4.54
C ASN A 25 7.62 -8.96 3.21
N SER A 26 6.80 -8.69 2.20
CA SER A 26 7.28 -8.47 0.82
C SER A 26 7.17 -7.01 0.46
N PHE A 27 8.20 -6.49 -0.18
CA PHE A 27 8.25 -5.09 -0.60
C PHE A 27 8.48 -5.08 -2.11
N PHE A 28 7.63 -4.39 -2.86
CA PHE A 28 7.67 -4.39 -4.33
C PHE A 28 8.15 -3.03 -4.83
N PHE A 29 9.23 -3.06 -5.60
CA PHE A 29 9.85 -1.85 -6.13
C PHE A 29 9.89 -1.91 -7.64
N TYR A 30 9.86 -0.75 -8.30
CA TYR A 30 10.17 -0.70 -9.72
C TYR A 30 11.68 -0.52 -9.82
N ASN A 31 12.38 -1.55 -10.24
CA ASN A 31 13.83 -1.56 -10.28
C ASN A 31 14.28 -2.45 -11.43
N PRO A 32 14.02 -2.01 -12.67
CA PRO A 32 14.21 -2.90 -13.84
C PRO A 32 15.65 -3.36 -14.04
N ASP A 33 16.62 -2.54 -13.64
CA ASP A 33 18.02 -2.93 -13.83
C ASP A 33 18.66 -3.43 -12.56
N ILE A 34 17.89 -3.53 -11.48
CA ILE A 34 18.34 -4.01 -10.19
C ILE A 34 19.60 -3.28 -9.75
N ASN A 35 19.59 -1.98 -9.92
CA ASN A 35 20.74 -1.19 -9.53
C ASN A 35 20.36 0.09 -8.79
N LEU A 36 19.13 0.20 -8.30
CA LEU A 36 18.76 1.38 -7.54
C LEU A 36 19.56 1.42 -6.24
N PRO A 37 20.09 2.57 -5.87
CA PRO A 37 20.74 2.69 -4.56
C PRO A 37 19.71 2.53 -3.45
N PRO A 38 20.13 2.03 -2.30
CA PRO A 38 19.19 1.77 -1.21
C PRO A 38 18.37 2.98 -0.79
N ASP A 39 18.94 4.18 -0.85
CA ASP A 39 18.22 5.38 -0.45
C ASP A 39 17.22 5.84 -1.50
N HIS A 40 17.17 5.19 -2.66
CA HIS A 40 16.16 5.49 -3.68
C HIS A 40 15.17 4.34 -3.85
N MET A 41 15.19 3.36 -2.97
CA MET A 41 14.28 2.23 -3.09
C MET A 41 13.06 2.49 -2.22
N PHE A 42 11.98 2.92 -2.86
CA PHE A 42 10.71 3.16 -2.19
C PHE A 42 9.68 2.25 -2.81
N PRO A 43 9.09 1.35 -2.03
CA PRO A 43 8.15 0.39 -2.62
C PRO A 43 6.85 1.08 -3.05
N PHE A 44 6.23 0.57 -4.11
CA PHE A 44 4.92 1.06 -4.51
C PHE A 44 3.81 0.21 -3.90
N ALA A 45 4.15 -0.96 -3.40
CA ALA A 45 3.20 -1.83 -2.70
C ALA A 45 3.97 -2.74 -1.76
N THR A 46 3.33 -3.20 -0.71
CA THR A 46 3.93 -4.15 0.22
C THR A 46 2.87 -5.14 0.66
N ILE A 47 3.31 -6.34 1.09
CA ILE A 47 2.41 -7.31 1.68
C ILE A 47 2.97 -7.69 3.04
N MET A 48 2.19 -7.44 4.08
CA MET A 48 2.59 -7.74 5.44
C MET A 48 1.89 -9.00 5.93
N THR A 49 2.62 -9.89 6.58
CA THR A 49 2.06 -11.13 7.07
C THR A 49 2.19 -11.25 8.59
N ASN A 50 2.70 -10.22 9.26
CA ASN A 50 2.85 -10.24 10.71
C ASN A 50 2.81 -8.83 11.25
N ASP A 51 2.88 -8.68 12.57
CA ASP A 51 2.74 -7.39 13.23
C ASP A 51 4.07 -6.73 13.57
N ILE A 52 5.15 -7.10 12.90
CA ILE A 52 6.46 -6.53 13.22
C ILE A 52 6.50 -5.04 12.97
N ASN A 53 5.92 -4.57 11.88
CA ASN A 53 6.01 -3.14 11.52
C ASN A 53 4.91 -2.31 12.16
N ASP A 54 3.73 -2.86 12.33
CA ASP A 54 2.66 -2.22 13.06
C ASP A 54 1.68 -3.28 13.50
N GLN A 55 0.88 -3.00 14.51
CA GLN A 55 0.00 -4.00 15.09
C GLN A 55 -1.48 -3.68 14.90
N PHE A 56 -1.80 -2.74 14.04
CA PHE A 56 -3.18 -2.28 13.92
C PHE A 56 -4.13 -3.33 13.34
N SER A 57 -3.63 -4.23 12.52
CA SER A 57 -4.49 -5.18 11.82
C SER A 57 -4.47 -6.57 12.43
N ASN A 58 -3.68 -6.79 13.46
CA ASN A 58 -3.58 -8.08 14.14
C ASN A 58 -3.28 -9.18 13.13
N LEU A 59 -2.16 -9.03 12.42
CA LEU A 59 -1.81 -9.97 11.36
C LEU A 59 -1.26 -11.28 11.87
N ASN A 60 -0.99 -11.37 13.16
CA ASN A 60 -0.47 -12.61 13.70
C ASN A 60 -1.54 -13.70 13.80
N ARG A 61 -2.76 -13.40 13.39
CA ARG A 61 -3.78 -14.41 13.24
C ARG A 61 -3.39 -15.31 12.07
N ALA A 62 -3.85 -16.55 12.08
CA ALA A 62 -3.46 -17.47 11.03
C ALA A 62 -3.95 -17.03 9.66
N THR A 63 -3.11 -17.14 8.68
CA THR A 63 -3.43 -16.91 7.25
C THR A 63 -4.00 -15.55 6.92
N ILE A 64 -3.61 -14.50 7.65
CA ILE A 64 -4.01 -13.14 7.34
C ILE A 64 -2.84 -12.39 6.76
N SER A 65 -3.04 -11.73 5.64
CA SER A 65 -2.01 -10.85 5.07
C SER A 65 -2.66 -9.54 4.69
N ARG A 66 -1.88 -8.47 4.73
CA ARG A 66 -2.37 -7.13 4.41
C ARG A 66 -1.59 -6.58 3.23
N LEU A 67 -2.29 -6.26 2.16
CA LEU A 67 -1.70 -5.63 0.99
C LEU A 67 -1.80 -4.12 1.19
N ASN A 68 -0.67 -3.43 1.06
CA ASN A 68 -0.61 -1.97 1.19
C ASN A 68 -0.21 -1.38 -0.15
N ILE A 69 -0.85 -0.30 -0.57
CA ILE A 69 -0.64 0.29 -1.89
C ILE A 69 -0.54 1.79 -1.75
N GLY A 70 0.47 2.39 -2.38
CA GLY A 70 0.61 3.85 -2.39
C GLY A 70 -0.13 4.43 -3.58
N VAL A 71 -1.08 5.31 -3.34
CA VAL A 71 -1.88 5.89 -4.42
C VAL A 71 -1.74 7.41 -4.40
N SER A 72 -2.31 8.08 -5.38
CA SER A 72 -2.25 9.54 -5.44
C SER A 72 -3.22 10.15 -4.45
N LYS A 73 -2.98 11.42 -4.12
CA LYS A 73 -3.89 12.14 -3.25
C LYS A 73 -5.31 12.14 -3.81
N GLN A 74 -5.43 12.34 -5.12
CA GLN A 74 -6.74 12.36 -5.75
C GLN A 74 -7.45 11.04 -5.59
N THR A 75 -6.76 9.94 -5.83
CA THR A 75 -7.35 8.62 -5.71
C THR A 75 -7.75 8.34 -4.27
N PHE A 76 -6.88 8.72 -3.32
CA PHE A 76 -7.17 8.49 -1.91
C PHE A 76 -8.44 9.25 -1.52
N GLN A 77 -8.56 10.50 -1.96
CA GLN A 77 -9.75 11.27 -1.63
C GLN A 77 -10.99 10.73 -2.31
N SER A 78 -10.83 10.21 -3.52
CA SER A 78 -11.95 9.60 -4.20
C SER A 78 -12.46 8.37 -3.46
N LEU A 79 -11.55 7.62 -2.83
CA LEU A 79 -11.96 6.42 -2.12
C LEU A 79 -12.57 6.71 -0.76
N PHE A 80 -12.01 7.67 -0.02
CA PHE A 80 -12.40 7.88 1.35
C PHE A 80 -12.98 9.26 1.64
N GLY A 81 -13.08 10.10 0.62
CA GLY A 81 -13.61 11.45 0.80
C GLY A 81 -12.55 12.40 1.27
N LEU A 82 -12.90 13.66 1.32
CA LEU A 82 -11.98 14.67 1.77
C LEU A 82 -11.91 14.56 3.25
N GLN A 83 -10.79 14.17 3.73
CA GLN A 83 -10.69 14.00 5.11
C GLN A 83 -10.28 15.18 5.83
N GLU A 84 -10.03 16.22 5.14
CA GLU A 84 -9.50 17.29 5.76
C GLU A 84 -10.43 17.91 6.52
N ARG A 85 -10.39 18.16 7.47
CA ARG A 85 -11.16 18.81 8.14
C ARG A 85 -10.54 19.95 8.35
N PRO A 86 -10.84 20.75 7.99
CA PRO A 86 -10.28 21.91 7.98
C PRO A 86 -9.84 22.30 9.25
N SER A 87 -10.19 22.71 9.75
CA SER A 87 -9.79 23.16 10.78
C SER A 87 -9.18 22.42 11.58
N ASP A 88 -9.45 21.65 11.41
CA ASP A 88 -9.04 20.84 12.10
C ASP A 88 -7.95 21.04 12.58
N THR A 89 -7.87 21.44 12.41
CA THR A 89 -6.90 21.76 12.60
C THR A 89 -6.47 21.64 13.86
N GLU A 90 -6.78 21.97 14.56
CA GLU A 90 -6.30 21.97 15.67
C GLU A 90 -6.41 20.83 16.30
N ASN A 91 -7.14 20.43 16.41
CA ASN A 91 -7.42 19.34 17.02
C ASN A 91 -6.70 18.36 16.60
N LEU A 92 -6.25 18.58 15.93
CA LEU A 92 -5.64 17.70 15.42
C LEU A 92 -5.01 16.82 16.19
N SER A 93 -4.63 17.01 17.01
CA SER A 93 -3.93 16.13 17.77
C SER A 93 -4.73 14.96 17.85
N GLU A 94 -5.84 15.11 17.99
CA GLU A 94 -6.54 14.04 18.06
C GLU A 94 -6.74 13.50 16.81
N SER A 95 -6.10 13.88 15.94
CA SER A 95 -6.24 13.33 14.69
C SER A 95 -6.22 11.87 14.74
N ASP A 96 -5.59 11.34 15.60
CA ASP A 96 -5.57 9.96 15.60
C ASP A 96 -6.95 9.49 15.77
N ASP A 97 -7.79 10.25 16.21
CA ASP A 97 -9.07 9.77 16.29
C ASP A 97 -9.65 9.44 15.01
N ASN A 98 -9.20 10.05 13.99
CA ASN A 98 -9.73 9.73 12.76
C ASN A 98 -9.57 8.32 12.49
N ASP A 99 -8.54 7.76 12.90
CA ASP A 99 -8.30 6.42 12.58
C ASP A 99 -9.32 5.55 13.22
N SER A 100 -9.95 5.97 14.22
CA SER A 100 -10.88 5.13 14.87
C SER A 100 -12.11 4.87 14.03
N ASN A 101 -12.27 5.56 12.92
CA ASN A 101 -13.39 5.27 12.06
C ASN A 101 -13.24 3.95 11.32
N PHE A 102 -12.07 3.33 11.37
CA PHE A 102 -11.83 2.11 10.64
C PHE A 102 -11.38 1.00 11.58
N ASP A 103 -11.91 -0.17 11.36
CA ASP A 103 -11.45 -1.35 12.08
C ASP A 103 -10.43 -2.00 11.17
N PHE A 104 -9.16 -1.84 11.46
CA PHE A 104 -8.10 -2.32 10.57
C PHE A 104 -7.91 -3.84 10.65
N THR A 105 -8.76 -4.54 11.38
CA THR A 105 -8.71 -6.00 11.39
C THR A 105 -9.76 -6.63 10.46
N VAL A 106 -10.58 -5.84 9.81
CA VAL A 106 -11.64 -6.36 8.94
C VAL A 106 -11.04 -6.88 7.65
N LEU A 107 -11.56 -7.99 7.17
CA LEU A 107 -11.06 -8.59 5.93
C LEU A 107 -11.86 -8.09 4.73
N ASP A 108 -11.20 -8.10 3.58
CA ASP A 108 -11.87 -7.83 2.30
C ASP A 108 -12.51 -6.44 2.26
N GLN A 109 -11.86 -5.46 2.87
CA GLN A 109 -12.36 -4.10 2.86
C GLN A 109 -11.20 -3.14 2.66
N LEU A 110 -11.31 -2.27 1.66
CA LEU A 110 -10.28 -1.29 1.37
C LEU A 110 -10.36 -0.17 2.41
N MET A 111 -9.24 0.17 3.00
CA MET A 111 -9.18 1.16 4.08
C MET A 111 -7.94 2.04 3.91
N PRO A 112 -7.94 3.23 4.53
CA PRO A 112 -6.68 3.97 4.60
C PRO A 112 -5.68 3.19 5.44
N HIS A 113 -4.40 3.30 5.11
CA HIS A 113 -3.38 2.58 5.88
C HIS A 113 -3.34 3.14 7.30
N PRO A 114 -3.25 2.31 8.32
CA PRO A 114 -3.34 2.82 9.70
C PRO A 114 -2.20 3.75 10.09
N VAL A 115 -1.03 3.63 9.44
CA VAL A 115 0.11 4.47 9.76
C VAL A 115 0.38 5.47 8.65
N TYR A 116 0.32 5.01 7.40
CA TYR A 116 0.71 5.85 6.27
C TYR A 116 -0.47 6.39 5.48
N GLY A 117 -1.67 6.36 6.06
CA GLY A 117 -2.83 6.92 5.36
C GLY A 117 -2.65 8.38 5.01
N ARG A 118 -1.98 9.15 5.89
CA ARG A 118 -1.79 10.55 5.57
C ARG A 118 -0.82 10.75 4.43
N MET A 119 -0.09 9.73 4.01
CA MET A 119 0.74 9.78 2.84
C MET A 119 0.05 9.12 1.66
N HIS A 120 -1.25 8.91 1.77
CA HIS A 120 -2.11 8.36 0.72
C HIS A 120 -1.83 6.90 0.43
N TRP A 121 -1.52 6.14 1.45
CA TRP A 121 -1.44 4.69 1.33
C TRP A 121 -2.75 4.07 1.77
N VAL A 122 -3.15 3.01 1.09
CA VAL A 122 -4.37 2.28 1.41
C VAL A 122 -4.00 0.84 1.74
N CYS A 123 -4.88 0.11 2.37
CA CYS A 123 -4.62 -1.28 2.69
C CYS A 123 -5.89 -2.11 2.59
N VAL A 124 -5.70 -3.43 2.42
CA VAL A 124 -6.81 -4.37 2.40
C VAL A 124 -6.28 -5.69 2.92
N LEU A 125 -7.05 -6.35 3.81
CA LEU A 125 -6.67 -7.64 4.35
C LEU A 125 -7.38 -8.74 3.58
N ASN A 126 -6.65 -9.74 3.12
CA ASN A 126 -7.21 -10.93 2.45
C ASN A 126 -8.35 -10.58 1.50
N PRO A 127 -8.11 -9.74 0.48
CA PRO A 127 -9.21 -9.36 -0.41
C PRO A 127 -9.77 -10.58 -1.13
N GLY A 128 -11.08 -10.59 -1.30
CA GLY A 128 -11.71 -11.63 -2.11
C GLY A 128 -11.40 -11.41 -3.57
N GLN A 129 -11.73 -12.37 -4.41
CA GLN A 129 -11.41 -12.27 -5.82
C GLN A 129 -12.08 -11.08 -6.48
N GLU A 130 -13.36 -10.85 -6.20
CA GLU A 130 -14.04 -9.73 -6.82
C GLU A 130 -13.47 -8.40 -6.35
N THR A 131 -13.20 -8.25 -5.07
CA THR A 131 -12.61 -7.02 -4.55
C THR A 131 -11.26 -6.79 -5.18
N PHE A 132 -10.46 -7.85 -5.33
CA PHE A 132 -9.15 -7.71 -5.92
C PHE A 132 -9.26 -7.24 -7.37
N GLU A 133 -10.13 -7.85 -8.14
CA GLU A 133 -10.24 -7.52 -9.55
C GLU A 133 -10.85 -6.15 -9.80
N THR A 134 -11.82 -5.75 -9.00
CA THR A 134 -12.54 -4.51 -9.29
C THR A 134 -11.97 -3.32 -8.56
N LYS A 135 -11.33 -3.51 -7.40
CA LYS A 135 -10.84 -2.38 -6.61
C LYS A 135 -9.35 -2.36 -6.45
N VAL A 136 -8.72 -3.50 -6.28
CA VAL A 136 -7.30 -3.54 -5.97
C VAL A 136 -6.43 -3.43 -7.22
N GLN A 137 -6.76 -4.16 -8.26
CA GLN A 137 -5.95 -4.15 -9.47
C GLN A 137 -5.78 -2.74 -10.07
N PRO A 138 -6.84 -1.94 -10.16
CA PRO A 138 -6.65 -0.58 -10.68
C PRO A 138 -5.71 0.26 -9.81
N LEU A 139 -5.75 0.04 -8.48
CA LEU A 139 -4.87 0.79 -7.59
C LEU A 139 -3.43 0.33 -7.72
N LEU A 140 -3.21 -0.96 -7.89
CA LEU A 140 -1.86 -1.46 -8.12
C LEU A 140 -1.31 -0.91 -9.43
N GLU A 141 -2.13 -0.83 -10.45
CA GLU A 141 -1.69 -0.31 -11.73
C GLU A 141 -1.30 1.15 -11.58
N GLU A 142 -2.08 1.93 -10.86
CA GLU A 142 -1.76 3.33 -10.66
C GLU A 142 -0.47 3.48 -9.87
N ALA A 143 -0.29 2.69 -8.82
CA ALA A 143 0.91 2.77 -8.00
C ALA A 143 2.14 2.39 -8.80
N TYR A 144 2.03 1.37 -9.65
CA TYR A 144 3.13 0.95 -10.49
C TYR A 144 3.49 2.05 -11.50
N LYS A 145 2.49 2.65 -12.14
CA LYS A 145 2.77 3.71 -13.11
C LYS A 145 3.42 4.91 -12.45
N SER A 146 3.02 5.21 -11.22
CA SER A 146 3.64 6.29 -10.49
C SER A 146 5.11 5.97 -10.19
N ALA A 147 5.40 4.71 -9.84
CA ALA A 147 6.77 4.30 -9.56
C ALA A 147 7.62 4.38 -10.81
N VAL A 148 7.08 3.99 -11.97
CA VAL A 148 7.80 4.09 -13.23
C VAL A 148 8.10 5.55 -13.56
N SER A 149 7.13 6.43 -13.36
CA SER A 149 7.31 7.84 -13.65
C SER A 149 8.37 8.45 -12.75
N LYS A 150 8.40 8.09 -11.47
CA LYS A 150 9.41 8.60 -10.58
C LYS A 150 10.79 8.08 -10.95
N PHE A 151 10.88 6.82 -11.35
CA PHE A 151 12.14 6.24 -11.77
C PHE A 151 12.67 6.98 -13.00
N ASP A 152 11.80 7.25 -13.97
CA ASP A 152 12.21 7.92 -15.19
C ASP A 152 12.68 9.34 -14.91
N ARG A 153 12.04 10.04 -14.00
CA ARG A 153 12.45 11.39 -13.65
C ARG A 153 13.83 11.39 -12.98
N GLN A 154 14.09 10.41 -12.13
CA GLN A 154 15.39 10.34 -11.49
C GLN A 154 16.47 9.98 -12.50
N ALA A 155 16.17 9.08 -13.43
CA ALA A 155 17.14 8.72 -14.45
C ALA A 155 17.46 9.92 -15.33
N ALA A 156 16.47 10.75 -15.62
CA ALA A 156 16.70 11.90 -16.47
C ALA A 156 17.58 12.94 -15.78
N ARG A 157 17.60 12.97 -14.45
CA ARG A 157 18.44 13.92 -13.78
C ARG A 157 19.86 13.46 -13.69
N SER A 158 20.11 12.18 -13.85
CA SER A 158 21.48 11.69 -13.80
C SER A 158 22.18 12.01 -15.09
#